data_d01ba876cb371522fcc8251be16d92c4
#
_entry.id   d01ba876cb371522fcc8251be16d92c4
#
_cell.length_a   1.000
_cell.length_b   1.000
_cell.length_c   1.000
_cell.angle_alpha   90.00
_cell.angle_beta   90.00
_cell.angle_gamma   90.00
#
_symmetry.space_group_name_H-M   'P 1'
#
loop_
_entity.id
_entity.type
_entity.pdbx_description
1 polymer ?
#
loop_
_entity_poly.entity_id
_entity_poly.type
_entity_poly.pdbx_seq_one_letter_code
_entity_poly.pdbx_strand_id
1 'polypeptide(L)'
;MHCQSHLYRNLNPQAINRRWFLQQCQVGLGAIALGQLGANPANAAPANSLNPLAPKEPHFPGKIKRVIYLFMAGAPSQLEMFDYKPQLAKHDGTKPPAELIEGYRAAFIEPDAALLGPKFKFSRHGQCGAELSELLPHLGEVADDIAIVRSMKTDAFNHAPGQILMSTGSQQFGRPSFGAWTTYGLGSESEDLPAFVVFSTGKKGPSGGASNWGAGFLPSVHQGVLFRNVGDPVLYLSNPNGIDQQIQSSSLDAIRDLNQEHLDVVGDPEIATRINSYELAMRMQMAAPELMDLTQETQETLDMYGAEPGKSSFANSCLLARRLVERGVRFVEILHEAWDQHGNLVNDLKKNCKETDQACGALIKDLKQSGLLEDTLVIWGGEFGRTPMVQGGGDDGRDHHPNSFSMWMAGGGIKPGLTLGATDELGFNAVEDVVHVHDLHATLLHLLGFEHTKLTYRFQGRDFRLTDVHGNVIRKLLA
;
A
#
# COMPACT_ATOMS: atom_id res chain seq x y z
N MET A 1 28.55 6.38 29.60
CA MET A 1 28.95 6.50 28.18
C MET A 1 29.54 7.88 27.94
N HIS A 2 30.85 8.08 28.16
CA HIS A 2 31.55 9.35 27.96
C HIS A 2 32.87 9.11 27.21
N CYS A 3 32.79 8.53 26.03
CA CYS A 3 34.04 8.08 25.37
C CYS A 3 34.61 9.02 24.28
N GLN A 4 34.00 10.16 23.97
CA GLN A 4 34.52 11.02 22.90
C GLN A 4 34.45 12.55 23.18
N SER A 5 34.07 12.99 24.36
CA SER A 5 33.97 14.45 24.67
C SER A 5 35.32 15.18 24.66
N HIS A 6 36.46 14.46 24.73
CA HIS A 6 37.79 15.04 24.71
C HIS A 6 38.31 15.39 23.30
N LEU A 7 37.68 14.80 22.25
CA LEU A 7 38.09 15.02 20.86
C LEU A 7 37.59 16.34 20.27
N TYR A 8 36.58 16.94 20.89
CA TYR A 8 35.87 18.11 20.31
C TYR A 8 36.00 19.40 21.17
N ARG A 9 36.79 19.36 22.24
CA ARG A 9 36.83 20.47 23.25
C ARG A 9 37.30 21.82 22.74
N ASN A 10 37.90 21.92 21.55
CA ASN A 10 38.40 23.19 21.00
C ASN A 10 38.08 23.43 19.53
N LEU A 11 37.11 22.71 18.95
CA LEU A 11 36.75 22.88 17.56
C LEU A 11 35.35 23.53 17.47
N ASN A 12 35.27 24.64 16.75
CA ASN A 12 34.01 25.26 16.40
C ASN A 12 33.16 24.21 15.63
N PRO A 13 31.93 23.87 16.08
CA PRO A 13 31.08 22.91 15.39
C PRO A 13 30.84 23.21 13.90
N GLN A 14 30.92 24.47 13.51
CA GLN A 14 30.82 24.90 12.12
C GLN A 14 32.08 24.55 11.28
N ALA A 15 33.20 24.26 11.91
CA ALA A 15 34.41 23.83 11.24
C ALA A 15 34.50 22.30 10.99
N ILE A 16 33.59 21.52 11.60
CA ILE A 16 33.47 20.08 11.40
C ILE A 16 32.56 19.84 10.20
N ASN A 17 33.11 20.04 9.03
CA ASN A 17 32.43 19.74 7.76
C ASN A 17 32.91 18.39 7.19
N ARG A 18 32.26 17.94 6.10
CA ARG A 18 32.61 16.69 5.38
C ARG A 18 34.11 16.63 5.00
N ARG A 19 34.72 17.77 4.69
CA ARG A 19 36.12 17.88 4.29
C ARG A 19 37.05 17.56 5.45
N TRP A 20 36.74 18.06 6.66
CA TRP A 20 37.50 17.73 7.88
C TRP A 20 37.37 16.25 8.25
N PHE A 21 36.15 15.68 8.17
CA PHE A 21 35.88 14.26 8.40
C PHE A 21 36.70 13.37 7.45
N LEU A 22 36.70 13.69 6.15
CA LEU A 22 37.46 12.93 5.15
C LEU A 22 38.96 13.05 5.34
N GLN A 23 39.47 14.18 5.83
CA GLN A 23 40.91 14.35 6.14
C GLN A 23 41.33 13.56 7.38
N GLN A 24 40.45 13.38 8.38
CA GLN A 24 40.74 12.67 9.62
C GLN A 24 40.56 11.15 9.51
N CYS A 25 39.75 10.66 8.59
CA CYS A 25 39.44 9.24 8.43
C CYS A 25 40.55 8.41 7.73
N GLN A 26 41.66 8.99 7.33
CA GLN A 26 42.81 8.31 6.65
C GLN A 26 42.41 7.37 5.50
N VAL A 27 41.20 7.49 4.98
CA VAL A 27 40.75 6.75 3.79
C VAL A 27 41.37 7.46 2.59
N GLY A 28 42.40 6.85 2.03
CA GLY A 28 43.21 7.43 0.99
C GLY A 28 42.38 7.95 -0.18
N LEU A 29 42.48 9.24 -0.50
CA LEU A 29 41.88 9.91 -1.66
C LEU A 29 42.10 9.12 -2.98
N GLY A 30 43.11 8.25 -3.04
CA GLY A 30 43.34 7.36 -4.16
C GLY A 30 42.27 6.30 -4.40
N ALA A 31 41.61 5.80 -3.37
CA ALA A 31 40.52 4.82 -3.52
C ALA A 31 39.25 5.48 -4.03
N ILE A 32 38.98 6.75 -3.65
CA ILE A 32 37.83 7.52 -4.12
C ILE A 32 38.07 7.96 -5.57
N ALA A 33 39.27 8.38 -5.94
CA ALA A 33 39.62 8.76 -7.31
C ALA A 33 39.61 7.56 -8.27
N LEU A 34 40.02 6.38 -7.85
CA LEU A 34 39.94 5.13 -8.62
C LEU A 34 38.47 4.66 -8.80
N GLY A 35 37.63 4.86 -7.80
CA GLY A 35 36.18 4.58 -7.91
C GLY A 35 35.47 5.48 -8.91
N GLN A 36 35.90 6.73 -9.04
CA GLN A 36 35.34 7.68 -10.04
C GLN A 36 35.87 7.45 -11.45
N LEU A 37 37.12 7.02 -11.62
CA LEU A 37 37.69 6.67 -12.92
C LEU A 37 37.16 5.37 -13.51
N GLY A 38 36.60 4.48 -12.68
CA GLY A 38 35.91 3.25 -13.10
C GLY A 38 34.41 3.40 -13.33
N ALA A 39 33.82 4.53 -12.98
CA ALA A 39 32.42 4.82 -13.25
C ALA A 39 32.25 5.21 -14.73
N ASN A 40 31.81 4.28 -15.54
CA ASN A 40 31.48 4.53 -16.94
C ASN A 40 30.34 5.55 -16.99
N PRO A 41 30.52 6.75 -17.61
CA PRO A 41 29.47 7.77 -17.69
C PRO A 41 28.31 7.38 -18.60
N ALA A 42 28.33 6.17 -19.19
CA ALA A 42 27.29 5.68 -20.11
C ALA A 42 25.97 5.30 -19.44
N ASN A 43 25.87 5.31 -18.11
CA ASN A 43 24.63 5.04 -17.36
C ASN A 43 24.16 6.19 -16.46
N ALA A 44 24.75 7.35 -16.56
CA ALA A 44 24.12 8.54 -16.01
C ALA A 44 22.93 8.86 -16.92
N ALA A 45 21.72 8.67 -16.42
CA ALA A 45 20.54 9.25 -17.05
C ALA A 45 20.82 10.72 -17.32
N PRO A 46 20.41 11.27 -18.49
CA PRO A 46 20.71 12.65 -18.82
C PRO A 46 20.22 13.57 -17.70
N ALA A 47 21.12 14.42 -17.20
CA ALA A 47 20.89 15.38 -16.11
C ALA A 47 19.85 16.48 -16.45
N ASN A 48 18.92 16.22 -17.38
CA ASN A 48 18.00 17.19 -17.96
C ASN A 48 16.53 17.02 -17.58
N SER A 49 16.18 16.24 -16.55
CA SER A 49 14.84 16.29 -16.01
C SER A 49 14.89 16.84 -14.59
N LEU A 50 14.65 18.13 -14.44
CA LEU A 50 14.42 18.79 -13.14
C LEU A 50 13.20 18.21 -12.40
N ASN A 51 12.38 17.41 -13.08
CA ASN A 51 11.22 16.74 -12.50
C ASN A 51 11.47 15.21 -12.38
N PRO A 52 11.83 14.69 -11.19
CA PRO A 52 12.04 13.27 -10.97
C PRO A 52 10.76 12.43 -11.12
N LEU A 53 9.57 13.07 -11.07
CA LEU A 53 8.26 12.46 -11.28
C LEU A 53 7.74 12.61 -12.72
N ALA A 54 8.54 13.09 -13.67
CA ALA A 54 8.12 13.12 -15.08
C ALA A 54 7.62 11.72 -15.51
N PRO A 55 6.56 11.62 -16.33
CA PRO A 55 6.07 10.35 -16.85
C PRO A 55 7.20 9.54 -17.52
N LYS A 56 7.23 8.24 -17.26
CA LYS A 56 8.23 7.31 -17.78
C LYS A 56 7.54 6.17 -18.52
N GLU A 57 8.17 5.68 -19.57
CA GLU A 57 7.69 4.51 -20.30
C GLU A 57 7.98 3.23 -19.52
N PRO A 58 6.99 2.32 -19.37
CA PRO A 58 7.21 1.00 -18.81
C PRO A 58 8.04 0.10 -19.75
N HIS A 59 8.41 -1.08 -19.30
CA HIS A 59 9.18 -2.05 -20.11
C HIS A 59 8.37 -2.60 -21.30
N PHE A 60 7.06 -2.64 -21.19
CA PHE A 60 6.08 -3.02 -22.22
C PHE A 60 4.73 -2.36 -21.92
N PRO A 61 3.80 -2.27 -22.87
CA PRO A 61 2.49 -1.65 -22.63
C PRO A 61 1.76 -2.30 -21.46
N GLY A 62 1.55 -1.52 -20.39
CA GLY A 62 0.79 -1.95 -19.20
C GLY A 62 -0.72 -2.03 -19.48
N LYS A 63 -1.40 -2.84 -18.71
CA LYS A 63 -2.88 -2.93 -18.71
C LYS A 63 -3.51 -1.90 -17.79
N ILE A 64 -2.76 -1.46 -16.78
CA ILE A 64 -3.22 -0.48 -15.80
C ILE A 64 -2.29 0.73 -15.78
N LYS A 65 -2.88 1.86 -15.45
CA LYS A 65 -2.18 3.12 -15.20
C LYS A 65 -2.24 3.53 -13.75
N ARG A 66 -3.26 3.03 -13.00
CA ARG A 66 -3.59 3.46 -11.64
C ARG A 66 -3.93 2.29 -10.76
N VAL A 67 -3.69 2.45 -9.46
CA VAL A 67 -4.00 1.45 -8.44
C VAL A 67 -4.73 2.12 -7.28
N ILE A 68 -5.83 1.52 -6.83
CA ILE A 68 -6.48 1.84 -5.55
C ILE A 68 -6.35 0.61 -4.66
N TYR A 69 -5.62 0.73 -3.56
CA TYR A 69 -5.45 -0.36 -2.60
C TYR A 69 -6.24 -0.10 -1.32
N LEU A 70 -7.27 -0.91 -1.11
CA LEU A 70 -8.10 -0.93 0.09
C LEU A 70 -7.47 -1.89 1.09
N PHE A 71 -6.58 -1.38 1.94
CA PHE A 71 -5.81 -2.18 2.89
C PHE A 71 -6.53 -2.30 4.23
N MET A 72 -6.93 -3.52 4.58
CA MET A 72 -7.66 -3.87 5.80
C MET A 72 -6.68 -4.26 6.90
N ALA A 73 -6.13 -3.26 7.59
CA ALA A 73 -5.11 -3.46 8.61
C ALA A 73 -5.65 -4.20 9.84
N GLY A 74 -5.03 -5.32 10.15
CA GLY A 74 -5.43 -6.22 11.23
C GLY A 74 -5.89 -7.60 10.77
N ALA A 75 -5.75 -7.92 9.48
CA ALA A 75 -5.97 -9.26 8.93
C ALA A 75 -7.42 -9.78 9.05
N PRO A 76 -8.31 -9.38 8.14
CA PRO A 76 -9.71 -9.84 8.11
C PRO A 76 -9.83 -11.36 8.06
N SER A 77 -10.80 -11.93 8.79
CA SER A 77 -11.05 -13.36 8.76
C SER A 77 -11.63 -13.81 7.41
N GLN A 78 -10.83 -14.53 6.63
CA GLN A 78 -11.26 -15.13 5.37
C GLN A 78 -12.41 -16.13 5.56
N LEU A 79 -12.43 -16.83 6.70
CA LEU A 79 -13.42 -17.85 7.02
C LEU A 79 -14.83 -17.30 7.28
N GLU A 80 -14.91 -16.00 7.60
CA GLU A 80 -16.17 -15.30 7.84
C GLU A 80 -16.67 -14.53 6.61
N MET A 81 -15.85 -14.35 5.57
CA MET A 81 -16.14 -13.43 4.48
C MET A 81 -16.10 -14.07 3.08
N PHE A 82 -15.07 -14.87 2.76
CA PHE A 82 -14.77 -15.32 1.40
C PHE A 82 -14.55 -16.82 1.25
N ASP A 83 -14.21 -17.53 2.31
CA ASP A 83 -13.80 -18.93 2.26
C ASP A 83 -14.72 -19.80 3.11
N TYR A 84 -15.90 -20.12 2.56
CA TYR A 84 -16.91 -20.93 3.23
C TYR A 84 -16.45 -22.35 3.47
N LYS A 85 -16.49 -22.79 4.73
CA LYS A 85 -16.03 -24.12 5.18
C LYS A 85 -17.12 -24.90 5.90
N PRO A 86 -17.99 -25.64 5.19
CA PRO A 86 -19.06 -26.44 5.81
C PRO A 86 -18.51 -27.56 6.71
N GLN A 87 -17.30 -28.06 6.44
CA GLN A 87 -16.68 -29.05 7.33
C GLN A 87 -16.24 -28.42 8.63
N LEU A 88 -15.69 -27.20 8.61
CA LEU A 88 -15.36 -26.47 9.83
C LEU A 88 -16.60 -26.23 10.71
N ALA A 89 -17.77 -25.95 10.11
CA ALA A 89 -19.03 -25.84 10.83
C ALA A 89 -19.45 -27.14 11.52
N LYS A 90 -19.19 -28.31 10.92
CA LYS A 90 -19.51 -29.63 11.51
C LYS A 90 -18.59 -30.01 12.68
N HIS A 91 -17.37 -29.49 12.67
CA HIS A 91 -16.34 -29.76 13.66
C HIS A 91 -16.20 -28.66 14.71
N ASP A 92 -17.16 -27.72 14.77
CA ASP A 92 -17.15 -26.62 15.74
C ASP A 92 -17.01 -27.17 17.18
N GLY A 93 -16.11 -26.61 17.97
CA GLY A 93 -15.83 -27.02 19.34
C GLY A 93 -14.99 -28.31 19.49
N THR A 94 -14.64 -28.99 18.40
CA THR A 94 -13.74 -30.16 18.46
C THR A 94 -12.29 -29.79 18.32
N LYS A 95 -11.35 -30.68 18.71
CA LYS A 95 -9.93 -30.49 18.45
C LYS A 95 -9.62 -30.67 16.97
N PRO A 96 -8.64 -29.89 16.42
CA PRO A 96 -8.18 -30.09 15.05
C PRO A 96 -7.52 -31.47 14.89
N PRO A 97 -7.56 -32.06 13.68
CA PRO A 97 -6.80 -33.27 13.36
C PRO A 97 -5.30 -33.08 13.62
N ALA A 98 -4.65 -34.09 14.21
CA ALA A 98 -3.23 -34.01 14.58
C ALA A 98 -2.33 -33.73 13.35
N GLU A 99 -2.68 -34.33 12.20
CA GLU A 99 -1.94 -34.15 10.94
C GLU A 99 -1.98 -32.71 10.42
N LEU A 100 -3.06 -31.97 10.72
CA LEU A 100 -3.23 -30.59 10.29
C LEU A 100 -2.30 -29.64 11.06
N ILE A 101 -2.04 -29.93 12.32
CA ILE A 101 -1.26 -29.07 13.22
C ILE A 101 0.17 -29.56 13.43
N GLU A 102 0.58 -30.66 12.77
CA GLU A 102 1.93 -31.18 12.87
C GLU A 102 2.96 -30.13 12.42
N GLY A 103 3.88 -29.78 13.32
CA GLY A 103 4.89 -28.73 13.07
C GLY A 103 4.38 -27.30 13.07
N TYR A 104 3.07 -27.07 13.24
CA TYR A 104 2.51 -25.72 13.33
C TYR A 104 2.94 -25.03 14.64
N ARG A 105 3.38 -23.80 14.52
CA ARG A 105 3.68 -22.92 15.65
C ARG A 105 2.69 -21.76 15.63
N ALA A 106 1.73 -21.80 16.53
CA ALA A 106 0.82 -20.68 16.74
C ALA A 106 1.54 -19.48 17.37
N ALA A 107 1.05 -18.29 17.09
CA ALA A 107 1.58 -17.07 17.68
C ALA A 107 1.16 -16.93 19.16
N PHE A 108 -0.12 -17.18 19.46
CA PHE A 108 -0.73 -16.88 20.75
C PHE A 108 -1.69 -17.97 21.27
N ILE A 109 -1.97 -19.02 20.52
CA ILE A 109 -2.88 -20.09 20.91
C ILE A 109 -2.13 -21.41 21.14
N GLU A 110 -2.75 -22.28 21.93
CA GLU A 110 -2.37 -23.69 22.01
C GLU A 110 -2.62 -24.34 20.64
N PRO A 111 -1.68 -25.09 20.07
CA PRO A 111 -1.86 -25.73 18.76
C PRO A 111 -3.08 -26.65 18.68
N ASP A 112 -3.55 -27.19 19.81
CA ASP A 112 -4.71 -28.05 19.92
C ASP A 112 -5.98 -27.31 20.42
N ALA A 113 -6.01 -25.99 20.35
CA ALA A 113 -7.21 -25.20 20.63
C ALA A 113 -8.39 -25.67 19.76
N ALA A 114 -9.60 -25.57 20.28
CA ALA A 114 -10.80 -26.06 19.60
C ALA A 114 -11.01 -25.32 18.26
N LEU A 115 -11.52 -26.06 17.27
CA LEU A 115 -12.00 -25.49 16.02
C LEU A 115 -13.16 -24.55 16.28
N LEU A 116 -13.20 -23.44 15.54
CA LEU A 116 -14.26 -22.43 15.60
C LEU A 116 -14.99 -22.40 14.25
N GLY A 117 -16.25 -22.85 14.23
CA GLY A 117 -17.09 -22.82 13.04
C GLY A 117 -17.36 -21.40 12.54
N PRO A 118 -17.68 -21.23 11.24
CA PRO A 118 -18.07 -19.93 10.70
C PRO A 118 -19.29 -19.37 11.42
N LYS A 119 -19.27 -18.06 11.70
CA LYS A 119 -20.34 -17.40 12.48
C LYS A 119 -21.41 -16.76 11.59
N PHE A 120 -21.19 -16.72 10.26
CA PHE A 120 -22.07 -16.07 9.30
C PHE A 120 -22.49 -17.02 8.19
N LYS A 121 -23.63 -16.70 7.56
CA LYS A 121 -24.16 -17.46 6.44
C LYS A 121 -23.49 -17.01 5.13
N PHE A 122 -23.35 -17.96 4.22
CA PHE A 122 -22.84 -17.72 2.88
C PHE A 122 -23.91 -17.99 1.84
N SER A 123 -23.89 -17.24 0.76
CA SER A 123 -24.72 -17.43 -0.42
C SER A 123 -23.92 -17.20 -1.70
N ARG A 124 -24.46 -17.70 -2.82
CA ARG A 124 -23.87 -17.49 -4.13
C ARG A 124 -24.37 -16.19 -4.76
N HIS A 125 -23.45 -15.42 -5.29
CA HIS A 125 -23.68 -14.11 -5.89
C HIS A 125 -23.19 -14.07 -7.33
N GLY A 126 -23.84 -13.20 -8.15
CA GLY A 126 -23.49 -13.03 -9.55
C GLY A 126 -23.78 -14.27 -10.42
N GLN A 127 -23.49 -14.15 -11.71
CA GLN A 127 -23.53 -15.26 -12.65
C GLN A 127 -22.34 -16.20 -12.46
N CYS A 128 -21.21 -15.66 -11.96
CA CYS A 128 -20.03 -16.43 -11.61
C CYS A 128 -20.25 -17.38 -10.42
N GLY A 129 -21.30 -17.16 -9.62
CA GLY A 129 -21.65 -17.98 -8.46
C GLY A 129 -20.64 -17.85 -7.31
N ALA A 130 -19.97 -16.71 -7.13
CA ALA A 130 -19.04 -16.44 -6.05
C ALA A 130 -19.73 -16.63 -4.69
N GLU A 131 -19.14 -17.40 -3.80
CA GLU A 131 -19.65 -17.61 -2.44
C GLU A 131 -19.15 -16.50 -1.52
N LEU A 132 -20.08 -15.65 -1.05
CA LEU A 132 -19.80 -14.53 -0.16
C LEU A 132 -20.67 -14.60 1.09
N SER A 133 -20.15 -14.06 2.18
CA SER A 133 -20.85 -13.92 3.45
C SER A 133 -22.00 -12.91 3.35
N GLU A 134 -23.04 -13.12 4.18
CA GLU A 134 -24.14 -12.17 4.41
C GLU A 134 -23.65 -10.78 4.90
N LEU A 135 -22.39 -10.66 5.30
CA LEU A 135 -21.76 -9.40 5.68
C LEU A 135 -21.42 -8.49 4.50
N LEU A 136 -21.46 -9.03 3.26
CA LEU A 136 -20.95 -8.37 2.06
C LEU A 136 -22.04 -8.24 0.98
N PRO A 137 -23.24 -7.67 1.30
CA PRO A 137 -24.34 -7.57 0.35
C PRO A 137 -23.99 -6.70 -0.87
N HIS A 138 -23.30 -5.57 -0.69
CA HIS A 138 -22.95 -4.66 -1.79
C HIS A 138 -21.81 -5.19 -2.65
N LEU A 139 -20.81 -5.87 -2.05
CA LEU A 139 -19.80 -6.57 -2.83
C LEU A 139 -20.42 -7.72 -3.63
N GLY A 140 -21.46 -8.37 -3.09
CA GLY A 140 -22.24 -9.40 -3.78
C GLY A 140 -22.89 -8.90 -5.07
N GLU A 141 -23.28 -7.62 -5.14
CA GLU A 141 -23.88 -7.01 -6.34
C GLU A 141 -22.87 -6.81 -7.49
N VAL A 142 -21.58 -6.80 -7.18
CA VAL A 142 -20.47 -6.67 -8.15
C VAL A 142 -19.61 -7.94 -8.24
N ALA A 143 -20.14 -9.08 -7.79
CA ALA A 143 -19.41 -10.35 -7.75
C ALA A 143 -18.85 -10.77 -9.12
N ASP A 144 -19.57 -10.46 -10.21
CA ASP A 144 -19.14 -10.73 -11.57
C ASP A 144 -18.02 -9.83 -12.08
N ASP A 145 -17.71 -8.73 -11.38
CA ASP A 145 -16.67 -7.78 -11.75
C ASP A 145 -15.35 -7.95 -10.95
N ILE A 146 -15.37 -8.78 -9.91
CA ILE A 146 -14.21 -9.01 -9.04
C ILE A 146 -13.60 -10.40 -9.26
N ALA A 147 -12.30 -10.53 -8.99
CA ALA A 147 -11.63 -11.81 -8.84
C ALA A 147 -11.27 -12.02 -7.37
N ILE A 148 -11.61 -13.17 -6.81
CA ILE A 148 -11.31 -13.55 -5.43
C ILE A 148 -10.17 -14.55 -5.44
N VAL A 149 -9.08 -14.26 -4.71
CA VAL A 149 -7.97 -15.19 -4.47
C VAL A 149 -8.10 -15.73 -3.06
N ARG A 150 -8.41 -17.01 -2.91
CA ARG A 150 -8.61 -17.69 -1.61
C ARG A 150 -7.33 -18.32 -1.05
N SER A 151 -6.31 -18.42 -1.86
CA SER A 151 -5.09 -19.17 -1.58
C SER A 151 -3.86 -18.29 -1.34
N MET A 152 -4.08 -17.07 -0.86
CA MET A 152 -2.97 -16.20 -0.47
C MET A 152 -2.18 -16.80 0.70
N LYS A 153 -0.86 -16.64 0.67
CA LYS A 153 0.08 -17.07 1.70
C LYS A 153 1.14 -16.02 1.96
N THR A 154 1.59 -15.92 3.20
CA THR A 154 2.65 -14.98 3.63
C THR A 154 3.64 -15.65 4.58
N ASP A 155 4.81 -15.03 4.76
CA ASP A 155 5.83 -15.49 5.72
C ASP A 155 5.73 -14.78 7.08
N ALA A 156 4.83 -13.81 7.21
CA ALA A 156 4.66 -13.00 8.41
C ALA A 156 3.36 -13.36 9.12
N PHE A 157 3.43 -13.47 10.46
CA PHE A 157 2.28 -13.77 11.32
C PHE A 157 2.01 -12.69 12.39
N ASN A 158 2.77 -11.58 12.38
CA ASN A 158 2.55 -10.40 13.21
C ASN A 158 2.26 -9.17 12.35
N HIS A 159 1.43 -8.26 12.85
CA HIS A 159 0.90 -7.13 12.07
C HIS A 159 1.99 -6.23 11.48
N ALA A 160 2.93 -5.72 12.28
CA ALA A 160 3.93 -4.79 11.75
C ALA A 160 4.79 -5.43 10.64
N PRO A 161 5.45 -6.60 10.84
CA PRO A 161 6.20 -7.24 9.75
C PRO A 161 5.30 -7.71 8.60
N GLY A 162 4.05 -8.12 8.86
CA GLY A 162 3.09 -8.53 7.83
C GLY A 162 2.66 -7.36 6.94
N GLN A 163 2.28 -6.25 7.53
CA GLN A 163 1.90 -5.03 6.81
C GLN A 163 3.07 -4.50 5.99
N ILE A 164 4.28 -4.49 6.57
CA ILE A 164 5.49 -4.06 5.86
C ILE A 164 5.80 -5.02 4.71
N LEU A 165 5.67 -6.34 4.89
CA LEU A 165 5.87 -7.31 3.80
C LEU A 165 4.87 -7.09 2.66
N MET A 166 3.59 -6.92 2.96
CA MET A 166 2.55 -6.61 1.96
C MET A 166 2.83 -5.31 1.22
N SER A 167 3.29 -4.29 1.92
CA SER A 167 3.55 -2.98 1.31
C SER A 167 4.90 -2.92 0.58
N THR A 168 5.94 -3.62 1.03
CA THR A 168 7.33 -3.39 0.57
C THR A 168 8.05 -4.63 0.01
N GLY A 169 7.44 -5.81 0.08
CA GLY A 169 8.07 -7.08 -0.30
C GLY A 169 9.16 -7.54 0.69
N SER A 170 9.21 -6.99 1.91
CA SER A 170 10.17 -7.39 2.95
C SER A 170 9.59 -7.15 4.34
N GLN A 171 9.84 -8.05 5.28
CA GLN A 171 9.47 -7.85 6.68
C GLN A 171 10.34 -6.80 7.39
N GLN A 172 11.42 -6.35 6.76
CA GLN A 172 12.36 -5.39 7.32
C GLN A 172 12.02 -3.96 6.92
N PHE A 173 12.16 -3.03 7.86
CA PHE A 173 12.03 -1.61 7.60
C PHE A 173 13.08 -1.09 6.62
N GLY A 174 12.78 0.04 5.96
CA GLY A 174 13.72 0.74 5.07
C GLY A 174 13.64 0.33 3.61
N ARG A 175 12.73 -0.58 3.24
CA ARG A 175 12.42 -0.90 1.84
C ARG A 175 11.35 0.04 1.28
N PRO A 176 11.40 0.37 -0.02
CA PRO A 176 10.35 1.17 -0.66
C PRO A 176 9.03 0.41 -0.74
N SER A 177 7.94 1.12 -0.53
CA SER A 177 6.59 0.58 -0.69
C SER A 177 6.23 0.32 -2.15
N PHE A 178 5.20 -0.49 -2.39
CA PHE A 178 4.69 -0.78 -3.73
C PHE A 178 4.27 0.51 -4.46
N GLY A 179 3.58 1.44 -3.77
CA GLY A 179 3.27 2.75 -4.34
C GLY A 179 4.52 3.55 -4.70
N ALA A 180 5.57 3.49 -3.88
CA ALA A 180 6.86 4.13 -4.20
C ALA A 180 7.54 3.48 -5.42
N TRP A 181 7.53 2.17 -5.56
CA TRP A 181 8.02 1.48 -6.76
C TRP A 181 7.20 1.83 -8.01
N THR A 182 5.88 1.97 -7.88
CA THR A 182 4.99 2.38 -8.98
C THR A 182 5.35 3.77 -9.48
N THR A 183 5.50 4.73 -8.57
CA THR A 183 5.88 6.10 -8.94
C THR A 183 7.32 6.21 -9.42
N TYR A 184 8.24 5.39 -8.90
CA TYR A 184 9.61 5.31 -9.40
C TYR A 184 9.65 4.81 -10.85
N GLY A 185 8.84 3.79 -11.16
CA GLY A 185 8.77 3.21 -12.49
C GLY A 185 8.06 4.09 -13.52
N LEU A 186 6.89 4.65 -13.18
CA LEU A 186 6.01 5.34 -14.13
C LEU A 186 6.03 6.87 -14.03
N GLY A 187 6.51 7.44 -12.93
CA GLY A 187 6.33 8.87 -12.67
C GLY A 187 4.87 9.21 -12.33
N SER A 188 4.50 10.47 -12.55
CA SER A 188 3.16 11.02 -12.30
C SER A 188 2.49 11.47 -13.61
N GLU A 189 1.18 11.25 -13.73
CA GLU A 189 0.35 11.89 -14.77
C GLU A 189 -0.28 13.18 -14.25
N SER A 190 -0.34 13.38 -12.94
CA SER A 190 -0.82 14.61 -12.33
C SER A 190 0.33 15.59 -12.13
N GLU A 191 0.12 16.86 -12.48
CA GLU A 191 1.05 17.96 -12.24
C GLU A 191 0.80 18.62 -10.88
N ASP A 192 -0.45 18.56 -10.38
CA ASP A 192 -0.93 19.33 -9.24
C ASP A 192 -1.12 18.50 -7.97
N LEU A 193 -1.07 17.17 -8.07
CA LEU A 193 -1.31 16.25 -6.97
C LEU A 193 -0.14 15.26 -6.81
N PRO A 194 0.10 14.74 -5.60
CA PRO A 194 1.09 13.69 -5.39
C PRO A 194 0.78 12.45 -6.25
N ALA A 195 1.81 11.81 -6.78
CA ALA A 195 1.63 10.57 -7.55
C ALA A 195 1.16 9.38 -6.69
N PHE A 196 1.41 9.44 -5.37
CA PHE A 196 0.99 8.45 -4.39
C PHE A 196 0.33 9.14 -3.19
N VAL A 197 -0.95 8.84 -2.96
CA VAL A 197 -1.76 9.38 -1.86
C VAL A 197 -2.19 8.25 -0.93
N VAL A 198 -2.18 8.51 0.36
CA VAL A 198 -2.59 7.58 1.40
C VAL A 198 -3.68 8.19 2.25
N PHE A 199 -4.76 7.45 2.53
CA PHE A 199 -5.74 7.76 3.56
C PHE A 199 -5.65 6.76 4.69
N SER A 200 -5.82 7.20 5.92
CA SER A 200 -5.94 6.31 7.08
C SER A 200 -7.24 6.62 7.80
N THR A 201 -8.07 5.58 7.93
CA THR A 201 -9.34 5.64 8.66
C THR A 201 -9.17 4.88 9.96
N GLY A 202 -9.20 5.59 11.07
CA GLY A 202 -8.95 5.03 12.39
C GLY A 202 -8.19 6.01 13.28
N LYS A 203 -7.90 5.59 14.50
CA LYS A 203 -7.27 6.45 15.51
C LYS A 203 -5.80 6.15 15.77
N LYS A 204 -5.36 4.91 15.44
CA LYS A 204 -4.03 4.40 15.80
C LYS A 204 -3.05 4.39 14.63
N GLY A 205 -3.56 4.31 13.39
CA GLY A 205 -2.76 4.02 12.21
C GLY A 205 -2.33 2.54 12.12
N PRO A 206 -1.81 2.11 10.97
CA PRO A 206 -1.33 0.74 10.79
C PRO A 206 -0.09 0.46 11.64
N SER A 207 0.11 -0.80 12.04
CA SER A 207 1.22 -1.21 12.92
C SER A 207 2.61 -0.97 12.32
N GLY A 208 2.75 -0.98 10.99
CA GLY A 208 3.99 -0.61 10.28
C GLY A 208 4.25 0.91 10.22
N GLY A 209 3.28 1.74 10.63
CA GLY A 209 3.35 3.20 10.56
C GLY A 209 3.64 3.71 9.15
N ALA A 210 4.34 4.83 9.03
CA ALA A 210 4.68 5.46 7.74
C ALA A 210 5.59 4.60 6.85
N SER A 211 6.17 3.52 7.35
CA SER A 211 6.97 2.59 6.52
C SER A 211 6.12 1.87 5.48
N ASN A 212 4.80 1.74 5.69
CA ASN A 212 3.90 1.11 4.72
C ASN A 212 3.80 1.91 3.41
N TRP A 213 3.99 3.23 3.45
CA TRP A 213 3.96 4.10 2.26
C TRP A 213 5.26 4.89 2.04
N GLY A 214 6.32 4.51 2.72
CA GLY A 214 7.62 5.17 2.65
C GLY A 214 8.37 4.91 1.34
N ALA A 215 9.26 5.84 0.97
CA ALA A 215 10.18 5.67 -0.15
C ALA A 215 11.34 4.71 0.14
N GLY A 216 11.58 4.38 1.42
CA GLY A 216 12.72 3.55 1.82
C GLY A 216 14.04 4.12 1.33
N PHE A 217 14.78 3.37 0.52
CA PHE A 217 16.03 3.80 -0.09
C PHE A 217 15.86 4.51 -1.46
N LEU A 218 14.64 4.59 -2.01
CA LEU A 218 14.35 5.42 -3.17
C LEU A 218 14.36 6.91 -2.77
N PRO A 219 14.55 7.85 -3.73
CA PRO A 219 14.37 9.27 -3.47
C PRO A 219 13.02 9.57 -2.82
N SER A 220 13.00 10.49 -1.86
CA SER A 220 11.82 10.77 -1.02
C SER A 220 10.61 11.30 -1.79
N VAL A 221 10.81 11.80 -3.02
CA VAL A 221 9.73 12.23 -3.92
C VAL A 221 8.74 11.10 -4.27
N HIS A 222 9.16 9.85 -4.15
CA HIS A 222 8.33 8.68 -4.46
C HIS A 222 7.48 8.18 -3.28
N GLN A 223 7.64 8.75 -2.09
CA GLN A 223 6.85 8.32 -0.93
C GLN A 223 5.38 8.73 -1.03
N GLY A 224 4.51 7.97 -0.37
CA GLY A 224 3.10 8.33 -0.21
C GLY A 224 2.90 9.56 0.66
N VAL A 225 1.97 10.40 0.27
CA VAL A 225 1.55 11.56 1.04
C VAL A 225 0.26 11.24 1.77
N LEU A 226 0.32 11.29 3.11
CA LEU A 226 -0.86 11.02 3.96
C LEU A 226 -1.83 12.20 3.88
N PHE A 227 -3.01 11.95 3.31
CA PHE A 227 -4.11 12.89 3.23
C PHE A 227 -5.12 12.65 4.35
N ARG A 228 -5.67 13.74 4.86
CA ARG A 228 -6.89 13.71 5.65
C ARG A 228 -8.08 13.70 4.70
N ASN A 229 -9.14 13.01 5.06
CA ASN A 229 -10.35 12.95 4.25
C ASN A 229 -11.41 13.98 4.65
N VAL A 230 -11.02 14.96 5.48
CA VAL A 230 -11.86 16.11 5.91
C VAL A 230 -10.99 17.35 6.09
N GLY A 231 -11.47 18.49 5.60
CA GLY A 231 -10.77 19.77 5.64
C GLY A 231 -9.55 19.79 4.70
N ASP A 232 -8.50 20.53 5.07
CA ASP A 232 -7.26 20.55 4.29
C ASP A 232 -6.67 19.13 4.21
N PRO A 233 -6.35 18.62 3.03
CA PRO A 233 -5.86 17.26 2.86
C PRO A 233 -4.50 17.05 3.55
N VAL A 234 -3.68 18.10 3.62
CA VAL A 234 -2.37 18.10 4.28
C VAL A 234 -2.32 19.24 5.27
N LEU A 235 -1.69 19.01 6.43
CA LEU A 235 -1.51 20.07 7.45
C LEU A 235 -0.68 21.22 6.88
N TYR A 236 -1.08 22.42 7.25
CA TYR A 236 -0.39 23.66 6.85
C TYR A 236 -0.34 23.89 5.32
N LEU A 237 -1.32 23.37 4.59
CA LEU A 237 -1.43 23.62 3.17
C LEU A 237 -1.76 25.09 2.87
N SER A 238 -2.65 25.68 3.66
CA SER A 238 -3.06 27.07 3.52
C SER A 238 -1.96 28.03 3.99
N ASN A 239 -1.85 29.19 3.33
CA ASN A 239 -0.90 30.20 3.74
C ASN A 239 -1.18 30.75 5.15
N PRO A 240 -0.15 31.01 5.96
CA PRO A 240 -0.33 31.68 7.24
C PRO A 240 -0.81 33.13 7.06
N ASN A 241 -1.47 33.66 8.08
CA ASN A 241 -1.96 35.03 8.07
C ASN A 241 -0.83 36.03 7.72
N GLY A 242 -1.09 36.92 6.77
CA GLY A 242 -0.14 37.93 6.31
C GLY A 242 0.75 37.49 5.15
N ILE A 243 0.67 36.25 4.72
CA ILE A 243 1.34 35.77 3.51
C ILE A 243 0.29 35.60 2.42
N ASP A 244 0.31 36.47 1.44
CA ASP A 244 -0.51 36.30 0.24
C ASP A 244 0.19 35.43 -0.80
N GLN A 245 -0.52 35.12 -1.88
CA GLN A 245 0.00 34.27 -2.95
C GLN A 245 1.24 34.87 -3.64
N GLN A 246 1.34 36.19 -3.76
CA GLN A 246 2.48 36.86 -4.39
C GLN A 246 3.74 36.76 -3.52
N ILE A 247 3.61 36.99 -2.22
CA ILE A 247 4.71 36.85 -1.26
C ILE A 247 5.19 35.40 -1.23
N GLN A 248 4.25 34.45 -1.22
CA GLN A 248 4.59 33.03 -1.24
C GLN A 248 5.33 32.64 -2.52
N SER A 249 4.80 33.01 -3.70
CA SER A 249 5.44 32.71 -4.99
C SER A 249 6.86 33.27 -5.05
N SER A 250 7.04 34.54 -4.69
CA SER A 250 8.37 35.19 -4.67
C SER A 250 9.34 34.49 -3.71
N SER A 251 8.84 34.04 -2.56
CA SER A 251 9.65 33.29 -1.58
C SER A 251 10.08 31.93 -2.12
N LEU A 252 9.18 31.21 -2.80
CA LEU A 252 9.46 29.90 -3.40
C LEU A 252 10.43 30.05 -4.59
N ASP A 253 10.29 31.09 -5.39
CA ASP A 253 11.23 31.40 -6.48
C ASP A 253 12.65 31.61 -5.94
N ALA A 254 12.80 32.41 -4.88
CA ALA A 254 14.11 32.61 -4.23
C ALA A 254 14.69 31.30 -3.65
N ILE A 255 13.84 30.46 -3.01
CA ILE A 255 14.25 29.16 -2.48
C ILE A 255 14.66 28.23 -3.63
N ARG A 256 13.92 28.22 -4.73
CA ARG A 256 14.26 27.43 -5.92
C ARG A 256 15.63 27.83 -6.47
N ASP A 257 15.87 29.10 -6.65
CA ASP A 257 17.12 29.60 -7.20
C ASP A 257 18.32 29.23 -6.31
N LEU A 258 18.20 29.39 -4.99
CA LEU A 258 19.23 28.97 -4.03
C LEU A 258 19.46 27.44 -4.06
N ASN A 259 18.40 26.65 -4.13
CA ASN A 259 18.51 25.20 -4.22
C ASN A 259 19.11 24.76 -5.56
N GLN A 260 18.82 25.47 -6.65
CA GLN A 260 19.41 25.20 -7.97
C GLN A 260 20.92 25.43 -7.97
N GLU A 261 21.39 26.57 -7.42
CA GLU A 261 22.82 26.81 -7.22
C GLU A 261 23.49 25.73 -6.38
N HIS A 262 22.80 25.26 -5.34
CA HIS A 262 23.29 24.17 -4.50
C HIS A 262 23.32 22.82 -5.25
N LEU A 263 22.32 22.54 -6.07
CA LEU A 263 22.27 21.34 -6.92
C LEU A 263 23.42 21.32 -7.92
N ASP A 264 23.71 22.46 -8.58
CA ASP A 264 24.77 22.60 -9.56
C ASP A 264 26.17 22.37 -8.96
N VAL A 265 26.34 22.72 -7.68
CA VAL A 265 27.62 22.51 -6.95
C VAL A 265 27.75 21.11 -6.37
N VAL A 266 26.68 20.56 -5.77
CA VAL A 266 26.71 19.30 -4.99
C VAL A 266 26.28 18.10 -5.82
N GLY A 267 25.33 18.27 -6.75
CA GLY A 267 24.81 17.20 -7.60
C GLY A 267 23.98 16.15 -6.87
N ASP A 268 23.46 16.45 -5.66
CA ASP A 268 22.65 15.51 -4.88
C ASP A 268 21.20 15.51 -5.40
N PRO A 269 20.65 14.36 -5.87
CA PRO A 269 19.28 14.27 -6.37
C PRO A 269 18.20 14.70 -5.36
N GLU A 270 18.47 14.61 -4.05
CA GLU A 270 17.52 15.05 -3.01
C GLU A 270 17.30 16.56 -3.03
N ILE A 271 18.22 17.34 -3.57
CA ILE A 271 18.03 18.79 -3.76
C ILE A 271 16.95 19.04 -4.82
N ALA A 272 17.00 18.33 -5.94
CA ALA A 272 15.95 18.37 -6.97
C ALA A 272 14.60 17.92 -6.42
N THR A 273 14.56 16.86 -5.61
CA THR A 273 13.37 16.39 -4.89
C THR A 273 12.77 17.49 -4.02
N ARG A 274 13.60 18.25 -3.30
CA ARG A 274 13.15 19.35 -2.44
C ARG A 274 12.52 20.48 -3.24
N ILE A 275 13.14 20.88 -4.36
CA ILE A 275 12.59 21.90 -5.27
C ILE A 275 11.19 21.47 -5.73
N ASN A 276 11.07 20.25 -6.26
CA ASN A 276 9.79 19.71 -6.74
C ASN A 276 8.74 19.61 -5.64
N SER A 277 9.13 19.29 -4.41
CA SER A 277 8.20 19.21 -3.27
C SER A 277 7.58 20.55 -2.91
N TYR A 278 8.35 21.64 -2.95
CA TYR A 278 7.82 22.98 -2.72
C TYR A 278 6.89 23.45 -3.84
N GLU A 279 7.25 23.17 -5.08
CA GLU A 279 6.42 23.49 -6.24
C GLU A 279 5.10 22.70 -6.22
N LEU A 280 5.17 21.41 -5.92
CA LEU A 280 3.98 20.56 -5.78
C LEU A 280 3.07 21.08 -4.65
N ALA A 281 3.63 21.43 -3.48
CA ALA A 281 2.84 21.97 -2.37
C ALA A 281 2.10 23.26 -2.77
N MET A 282 2.73 24.14 -3.56
CA MET A 282 2.08 25.33 -4.08
C MET A 282 0.93 25.00 -5.06
N ARG A 283 1.14 24.08 -6.00
CA ARG A 283 0.09 23.65 -6.93
C ARG A 283 -1.06 22.97 -6.20
N MET A 284 -0.76 22.15 -5.19
CA MET A 284 -1.78 21.52 -4.34
C MET A 284 -2.68 22.53 -3.63
N GLN A 285 -2.18 23.69 -3.23
CA GLN A 285 -3.01 24.72 -2.60
C GLN A 285 -4.18 25.16 -3.50
N MET A 286 -3.97 25.12 -4.81
CA MET A 286 -5.02 25.47 -5.78
C MET A 286 -5.94 24.30 -6.10
N ALA A 287 -5.40 23.10 -6.27
CA ALA A 287 -6.13 21.91 -6.71
C ALA A 287 -6.86 21.18 -5.58
N ALA A 288 -6.28 21.18 -4.37
CA ALA A 288 -6.80 20.38 -3.25
C ALA A 288 -8.19 20.82 -2.74
N PRO A 289 -8.54 22.10 -2.64
CA PRO A 289 -9.87 22.50 -2.19
C PRO A 289 -11.00 21.93 -3.05
N GLU A 290 -10.86 21.98 -4.38
CA GLU A 290 -11.82 21.40 -5.31
C GLU A 290 -11.90 19.88 -5.18
N LEU A 291 -10.74 19.20 -5.11
CA LEU A 291 -10.66 17.76 -4.93
C LEU A 291 -11.42 17.29 -3.68
N MET A 292 -11.23 18.02 -2.56
CA MET A 292 -11.77 17.63 -1.25
C MET A 292 -13.25 18.00 -1.05
N ASP A 293 -13.79 18.88 -1.89
CA ASP A 293 -15.19 19.32 -1.77
C ASP A 293 -16.13 18.28 -2.35
N LEU A 294 -16.56 17.33 -1.50
CA LEU A 294 -17.54 16.30 -1.86
C LEU A 294 -18.97 16.84 -2.00
N THR A 295 -19.25 18.11 -1.66
CA THR A 295 -20.57 18.72 -1.89
C THR A 295 -20.86 18.97 -3.36
N GLN A 296 -19.82 18.87 -4.21
CA GLN A 296 -19.96 18.94 -5.67
C GLN A 296 -20.45 17.63 -6.31
N GLU A 297 -20.43 16.53 -5.57
CA GLU A 297 -20.98 15.26 -6.04
C GLU A 297 -22.50 15.28 -6.02
N THR A 298 -23.11 14.47 -6.91
CA THR A 298 -24.56 14.31 -6.91
C THR A 298 -25.02 13.57 -5.66
N GLN A 299 -26.26 13.81 -5.23
CA GLN A 299 -26.82 13.05 -4.11
C GLN A 299 -26.85 11.55 -4.39
N GLU A 300 -27.11 11.15 -5.64
CA GLU A 300 -27.08 9.75 -6.08
C GLU A 300 -25.70 9.12 -5.86
N THR A 301 -24.61 9.83 -6.20
CA THR A 301 -23.25 9.39 -5.94
C THR A 301 -22.97 9.27 -4.45
N LEU A 302 -23.34 10.29 -3.67
CA LEU A 302 -23.16 10.29 -2.22
C LEU A 302 -23.90 9.11 -1.57
N ASP A 303 -25.14 8.86 -1.95
CA ASP A 303 -25.98 7.78 -1.44
C ASP A 303 -25.42 6.40 -1.85
N MET A 304 -24.91 6.26 -3.08
CA MET A 304 -24.30 5.03 -3.58
C MET A 304 -23.09 4.61 -2.73
N TYR A 305 -22.21 5.57 -2.40
CA TYR A 305 -21.04 5.31 -1.56
C TYR A 305 -21.38 5.24 -0.07
N GLY A 306 -22.51 5.78 0.37
CA GLY A 306 -22.77 6.09 1.78
C GLY A 306 -21.85 7.20 2.30
N ALA A 307 -21.47 8.12 1.43
CA ALA A 307 -20.56 9.21 1.74
C ALA A 307 -21.30 10.41 2.33
N GLU A 308 -20.70 11.03 3.35
CA GLU A 308 -21.27 12.21 4.00
C GLU A 308 -20.23 13.36 3.98
N PRO A 309 -20.44 14.40 3.16
CA PRO A 309 -19.53 15.54 3.10
C PRO A 309 -19.23 16.12 4.49
N GLY A 310 -17.97 16.42 4.78
CA GLY A 310 -17.53 16.97 6.06
C GLY A 310 -17.37 15.98 7.20
N LYS A 311 -17.67 14.70 7.00
CA LYS A 311 -17.37 13.63 7.96
C LYS A 311 -16.17 12.78 7.53
N SER A 312 -15.39 12.32 8.52
CA SER A 312 -14.32 11.36 8.24
C SER A 312 -14.89 9.95 8.19
N SER A 313 -14.77 9.26 7.03
CA SER A 313 -15.24 7.90 6.83
C SER A 313 -14.43 7.16 5.76
N PHE A 314 -14.52 5.83 5.76
CA PHE A 314 -13.98 5.00 4.68
C PHE A 314 -14.68 5.30 3.35
N ALA A 315 -16.00 5.53 3.37
CA ALA A 315 -16.78 5.86 2.21
C ALA A 315 -16.29 7.16 1.54
N ASN A 316 -16.05 8.22 2.32
CA ASN A 316 -15.48 9.45 1.80
C ASN A 316 -14.07 9.24 1.22
N SER A 317 -13.25 8.39 1.84
CA SER A 317 -11.92 8.06 1.31
C SER A 317 -12.01 7.30 -0.03
N CYS A 318 -12.97 6.39 -0.20
CA CYS A 318 -13.21 5.69 -1.47
C CYS A 318 -13.66 6.66 -2.58
N LEU A 319 -14.57 7.58 -2.27
CA LEU A 319 -15.03 8.60 -3.22
C LEU A 319 -13.89 9.57 -3.59
N LEU A 320 -13.07 9.98 -2.63
CA LEU A 320 -11.87 10.78 -2.89
C LEU A 320 -10.84 10.02 -3.71
N ALA A 321 -10.69 8.70 -3.51
CA ALA A 321 -9.79 7.88 -4.33
C ALA A 321 -10.23 7.85 -5.80
N ARG A 322 -11.54 7.74 -6.08
CA ARG A 322 -12.08 7.86 -7.44
C ARG A 322 -11.71 9.22 -8.06
N ARG A 323 -11.94 10.33 -7.33
CA ARG A 323 -11.60 11.68 -7.79
C ARG A 323 -10.09 11.89 -8.00
N LEU A 324 -9.25 11.24 -7.20
CA LEU A 324 -7.78 11.27 -7.35
C LEU A 324 -7.33 10.56 -8.62
N VAL A 325 -7.84 9.35 -8.88
CA VAL A 325 -7.44 8.60 -10.10
C VAL A 325 -7.96 9.26 -11.37
N GLU A 326 -9.10 9.93 -11.35
CA GLU A 326 -9.60 10.79 -12.44
C GLU A 326 -8.61 11.91 -12.80
N ARG A 327 -7.88 12.43 -11.79
CA ARG A 327 -6.90 13.50 -11.92
C ARG A 327 -5.46 13.00 -12.13
N GLY A 328 -5.29 11.72 -12.45
CA GLY A 328 -4.01 11.14 -12.82
C GLY A 328 -3.12 10.71 -11.65
N VAL A 329 -3.65 10.60 -10.43
CA VAL A 329 -2.89 10.03 -9.31
C VAL A 329 -2.67 8.53 -9.57
N ARG A 330 -1.41 8.09 -9.52
CA ARG A 330 -1.01 6.73 -9.89
C ARG A 330 -1.38 5.68 -8.84
N PHE A 331 -1.23 6.04 -7.58
CA PHE A 331 -1.44 5.09 -6.49
C PHE A 331 -2.22 5.76 -5.36
N VAL A 332 -3.33 5.16 -4.97
CA VAL A 332 -4.12 5.58 -3.80
C VAL A 332 -4.24 4.39 -2.86
N GLU A 333 -3.81 4.55 -1.63
CA GLU A 333 -3.95 3.54 -0.58
C GLU A 333 -4.91 4.03 0.49
N ILE A 334 -5.88 3.20 0.85
CA ILE A 334 -6.83 3.48 1.92
C ILE A 334 -6.66 2.43 3.00
N LEU A 335 -6.11 2.83 4.13
CA LEU A 335 -5.91 1.99 5.29
C LEU A 335 -7.15 2.04 6.20
N HIS A 336 -7.82 0.90 6.36
CA HIS A 336 -8.92 0.74 7.31
C HIS A 336 -8.49 -0.18 8.45
N GLU A 337 -8.63 0.29 9.69
CA GLU A 337 -8.13 -0.38 10.90
C GLU A 337 -9.18 -1.31 11.55
N ALA A 338 -8.76 -1.94 12.63
CA ALA A 338 -9.58 -2.74 13.55
C ALA A 338 -10.05 -4.10 13.01
N TRP A 339 -9.27 -4.74 12.12
CA TRP A 339 -9.55 -6.10 11.64
C TRP A 339 -8.91 -7.21 12.48
N ASP A 340 -8.34 -6.85 13.63
CA ASP A 340 -7.65 -7.77 14.55
C ASP A 340 -8.62 -8.34 15.61
N GLN A 341 -9.48 -9.27 15.18
CA GLN A 341 -10.53 -9.83 16.03
C GLN A 341 -10.06 -11.08 16.79
N HIS A 342 -9.30 -10.88 17.86
CA HIS A 342 -8.93 -11.92 18.83
C HIS A 342 -10.04 -12.29 19.80
N GLY A 343 -11.10 -11.53 19.85
CA GLY A 343 -12.34 -11.73 20.60
C GLY A 343 -13.42 -10.83 20.04
N ASN A 344 -14.68 -11.02 20.46
CA ASN A 344 -15.83 -10.24 19.97
C ASN A 344 -15.96 -10.22 18.44
N LEU A 345 -15.50 -11.30 17.79
CA LEU A 345 -15.39 -11.44 16.32
C LEU A 345 -16.68 -11.02 15.60
N VAL A 346 -17.83 -11.52 16.09
CA VAL A 346 -19.13 -11.31 15.45
C VAL A 346 -19.51 -9.84 15.39
N ASN A 347 -19.37 -9.10 16.48
CA ASN A 347 -19.80 -7.70 16.54
C ASN A 347 -18.81 -6.79 15.82
N ASP A 348 -17.52 -7.02 16.01
CA ASP A 348 -16.48 -6.18 15.42
C ASP A 348 -16.44 -6.38 13.90
N LEU A 349 -16.61 -7.62 13.41
CA LEU A 349 -16.65 -7.89 11.98
C LEU A 349 -17.89 -7.30 11.31
N LYS A 350 -19.08 -7.40 11.96
CA LYS A 350 -20.29 -6.71 11.49
C LYS A 350 -20.08 -5.21 11.35
N LYS A 351 -19.43 -4.60 12.33
CA LYS A 351 -19.13 -3.17 12.30
C LYS A 351 -18.19 -2.83 11.15
N ASN A 352 -17.07 -3.55 11.00
CA ASN A 352 -16.09 -3.26 9.96
C ASN A 352 -16.67 -3.48 8.55
N CYS A 353 -17.44 -4.56 8.33
CA CYS A 353 -18.11 -4.79 7.05
C CYS A 353 -19.15 -3.71 6.76
N LYS A 354 -19.93 -3.27 7.76
CA LYS A 354 -20.88 -2.17 7.59
C LYS A 354 -20.20 -0.85 7.19
N GLU A 355 -18.99 -0.59 7.70
CA GLU A 355 -18.21 0.60 7.38
C GLU A 355 -17.59 0.55 5.98
N THR A 356 -17.35 -0.65 5.41
CA THR A 356 -16.54 -0.81 4.19
C THR A 356 -17.27 -1.38 2.99
N ASP A 357 -18.23 -2.29 3.16
CA ASP A 357 -18.84 -3.06 2.06
C ASP A 357 -19.53 -2.19 1.02
N GLN A 358 -20.38 -1.27 1.46
CA GLN A 358 -21.11 -0.38 0.55
C GLN A 358 -20.17 0.46 -0.31
N ALA A 359 -19.16 1.05 0.31
CA ALA A 359 -18.20 1.89 -0.40
C ALA A 359 -17.30 1.08 -1.36
N CYS A 360 -16.96 -0.18 -1.02
CA CYS A 360 -16.26 -1.09 -1.92
C CYS A 360 -17.09 -1.39 -3.18
N GLY A 361 -18.35 -1.79 -3.00
CA GLY A 361 -19.26 -2.06 -4.11
C GLY A 361 -19.52 -0.82 -4.97
N ALA A 362 -19.71 0.34 -4.34
CA ALA A 362 -19.92 1.62 -5.02
C ALA A 362 -18.69 2.02 -5.86
N LEU A 363 -17.49 1.89 -5.31
CA LEU A 363 -16.25 2.21 -6.02
C LEU A 363 -16.10 1.40 -7.32
N ILE A 364 -16.38 0.10 -7.27
CA ILE A 364 -16.32 -0.75 -8.47
C ILE A 364 -17.37 -0.32 -9.51
N LYS A 365 -18.62 -0.05 -9.08
CA LYS A 365 -19.69 0.41 -9.97
C LYS A 365 -19.37 1.75 -10.63
N ASP A 366 -18.89 2.71 -9.85
CA ASP A 366 -18.56 4.06 -10.31
C ASP A 366 -17.41 4.06 -11.30
N LEU A 367 -16.30 3.36 -10.97
CA LEU A 367 -15.16 3.19 -11.88
C LEU A 367 -15.57 2.48 -13.18
N LYS A 368 -16.48 1.50 -13.10
CA LYS A 368 -17.00 0.80 -14.29
C LYS A 368 -17.87 1.71 -15.15
N GLN A 369 -18.76 2.48 -14.55
CA GLN A 369 -19.65 3.42 -15.25
C GLN A 369 -18.88 4.54 -15.94
N SER A 370 -17.83 5.04 -15.30
CA SER A 370 -16.95 6.09 -15.86
C SER A 370 -15.91 5.56 -16.86
N GLY A 371 -15.81 4.23 -17.06
CA GLY A 371 -14.78 3.62 -17.91
C GLY A 371 -13.38 3.57 -17.28
N LEU A 372 -13.20 4.10 -16.07
CA LEU A 372 -11.90 4.12 -15.38
C LEU A 372 -11.46 2.74 -14.90
N LEU A 373 -12.39 1.79 -14.72
CA LEU A 373 -12.07 0.44 -14.28
C LEU A 373 -11.20 -0.32 -15.31
N GLU A 374 -11.22 0.08 -16.56
CA GLU A 374 -10.44 -0.56 -17.64
C GLU A 374 -8.93 -0.42 -17.43
N ASP A 375 -8.47 0.72 -16.88
CA ASP A 375 -7.05 1.01 -16.65
C ASP A 375 -6.71 1.34 -15.18
N THR A 376 -7.66 1.10 -14.27
CA THR A 376 -7.49 1.20 -12.82
C THR A 376 -7.67 -0.17 -12.18
N LEU A 377 -6.71 -0.58 -11.36
CA LEU A 377 -6.80 -1.79 -10.55
C LEU A 377 -7.24 -1.43 -9.13
N VAL A 378 -8.32 -2.05 -8.67
CA VAL A 378 -8.74 -1.99 -7.26
C VAL A 378 -8.32 -3.28 -6.58
N ILE A 379 -7.66 -3.19 -5.44
CA ILE A 379 -7.19 -4.30 -4.62
C ILE A 379 -7.80 -4.17 -3.23
N TRP A 380 -8.29 -5.26 -2.66
CA TRP A 380 -8.74 -5.34 -1.28
C TRP A 380 -8.07 -6.51 -0.57
N GLY A 381 -7.57 -6.29 0.63
CA GLY A 381 -7.02 -7.35 1.46
C GLY A 381 -6.21 -6.83 2.63
N GLY A 382 -5.79 -7.73 3.49
CA GLY A 382 -4.93 -7.47 4.65
C GLY A 382 -3.59 -8.20 4.56
N GLU A 383 -2.88 -8.24 5.68
CA GLU A 383 -1.50 -8.72 5.74
C GLU A 383 -1.36 -10.23 5.90
N PHE A 384 -2.35 -10.94 6.44
CA PHE A 384 -2.43 -12.39 6.61
C PHE A 384 -3.88 -12.81 6.91
N GLY A 385 -4.12 -14.07 7.25
CA GLY A 385 -5.44 -14.61 7.57
C GLY A 385 -5.64 -14.91 9.04
N ARG A 386 -6.72 -15.66 9.31
CA ARG A 386 -7.10 -16.09 10.64
C ARG A 386 -7.21 -17.61 10.74
N THR A 387 -6.82 -18.17 11.89
CA THR A 387 -6.90 -19.60 12.14
C THR A 387 -8.34 -20.11 12.16
N PRO A 388 -8.59 -21.37 11.74
CA PRO A 388 -9.87 -22.02 12.00
C PRO A 388 -10.10 -22.39 13.48
N MET A 389 -9.15 -22.08 14.36
CA MET A 389 -9.24 -22.36 15.80
C MET A 389 -9.59 -21.10 16.59
N VAL A 390 -10.22 -21.32 17.75
CA VAL A 390 -10.49 -20.25 18.72
C VAL A 390 -9.21 -19.80 19.39
N GLN A 391 -9.09 -18.51 19.67
CA GLN A 391 -7.96 -17.97 20.39
C GLN A 391 -8.20 -17.92 21.91
N GLY A 392 -7.29 -18.54 22.68
CA GLY A 392 -7.26 -18.46 24.13
C GLY A 392 -8.53 -18.96 24.82
N GLY A 393 -8.86 -18.40 25.98
CA GLY A 393 -10.07 -18.76 26.73
C GLY A 393 -11.35 -18.07 26.27
N GLY A 394 -11.36 -17.43 25.08
CA GLY A 394 -12.53 -16.78 24.48
C GLY A 394 -13.29 -17.72 23.55
N ASP A 395 -14.60 -17.49 23.42
CA ASP A 395 -15.48 -18.37 22.63
C ASP A 395 -15.62 -17.90 21.16
N ASP A 396 -15.06 -16.74 20.75
CA ASP A 396 -15.42 -16.10 19.51
C ASP A 396 -14.32 -15.27 18.81
N GLY A 397 -13.05 -15.52 19.07
CA GLY A 397 -11.91 -14.87 18.41
C GLY A 397 -11.04 -15.85 17.66
N ARG A 398 -10.26 -15.36 16.69
CA ARG A 398 -9.32 -16.15 15.89
C ARG A 398 -7.92 -15.57 15.97
N ASP A 399 -6.88 -16.43 15.99
CA ASP A 399 -5.49 -16.03 15.98
C ASP A 399 -4.97 -15.72 14.56
N HIS A 400 -3.80 -15.15 14.49
CA HIS A 400 -3.09 -14.86 13.25
C HIS A 400 -2.73 -16.12 12.48
N HIS A 401 -2.88 -16.12 11.18
CA HIS A 401 -2.56 -17.27 10.35
C HIS A 401 -1.90 -16.90 9.01
N PRO A 402 -0.63 -17.30 8.79
CA PRO A 402 0.08 -16.93 7.57
C PRO A 402 -0.22 -17.87 6.38
N ASN A 403 -0.71 -19.10 6.63
CA ASN A 403 -0.78 -20.15 5.62
C ASN A 403 -1.96 -20.04 4.65
N SER A 404 -2.97 -19.24 4.98
CA SER A 404 -4.10 -18.97 4.10
C SER A 404 -4.78 -17.66 4.44
N PHE A 405 -5.10 -16.86 3.42
CA PHE A 405 -5.99 -15.70 3.50
C PHE A 405 -6.58 -15.37 2.14
N SER A 406 -7.57 -14.50 2.13
CA SER A 406 -8.24 -14.11 0.91
C SER A 406 -8.05 -12.64 0.60
N MET A 407 -7.91 -12.35 -0.70
CA MET A 407 -7.92 -11.00 -1.26
C MET A 407 -8.89 -10.97 -2.44
N TRP A 408 -9.37 -9.79 -2.81
CA TRP A 408 -10.04 -9.62 -4.08
C TRP A 408 -9.47 -8.45 -4.87
N MET A 409 -9.64 -8.51 -6.19
CA MET A 409 -9.19 -7.48 -7.14
C MET A 409 -10.24 -7.26 -8.21
N ALA A 410 -10.28 -6.03 -8.76
CA ALA A 410 -11.16 -5.69 -9.88
C ALA A 410 -10.48 -4.75 -10.86
N GLY A 411 -10.86 -4.82 -12.13
CA GLY A 411 -10.40 -3.93 -13.19
C GLY A 411 -9.04 -4.30 -13.80
N GLY A 412 -8.53 -3.43 -14.60
CA GLY A 412 -7.15 -3.41 -15.11
C GLY A 412 -6.53 -4.71 -15.58
N GLY A 413 -7.22 -5.53 -16.41
CA GLY A 413 -6.65 -6.77 -16.93
C GLY A 413 -6.72 -7.97 -15.97
N ILE A 414 -7.47 -7.86 -14.86
CA ILE A 414 -7.86 -8.97 -14.00
C ILE A 414 -9.08 -9.66 -14.61
N LYS A 415 -9.11 -11.00 -14.56
CA LYS A 415 -10.25 -11.81 -14.99
C LYS A 415 -11.45 -11.58 -14.09
N PRO A 416 -12.55 -10.96 -14.56
CA PRO A 416 -13.72 -10.72 -13.73
C PRO A 416 -14.47 -12.04 -13.42
N GLY A 417 -15.13 -12.11 -12.27
CA GLY A 417 -15.91 -13.27 -11.83
C GLY A 417 -15.08 -14.51 -11.48
N LEU A 418 -13.76 -14.40 -11.37
CA LEU A 418 -12.88 -15.53 -11.07
C LEU A 418 -12.79 -15.77 -9.56
N THR A 419 -12.90 -17.03 -9.14
CA THR A 419 -12.39 -17.48 -7.84
C THR A 419 -11.15 -18.34 -8.08
N LEU A 420 -9.99 -17.89 -7.61
CA LEU A 420 -8.69 -18.55 -7.78
C LEU A 420 -8.25 -19.20 -6.48
N GLY A 421 -7.82 -20.46 -6.61
CA GLY A 421 -7.23 -21.23 -5.53
C GLY A 421 -8.24 -21.75 -4.50
N ALA A 422 -7.77 -22.65 -3.67
CA ALA A 422 -8.55 -23.22 -2.58
C ALA A 422 -7.68 -23.45 -1.34
N THR A 423 -8.33 -23.46 -0.19
CA THR A 423 -7.78 -23.96 1.07
C THR A 423 -8.31 -25.35 1.36
N ASP A 424 -7.70 -26.05 2.32
CA ASP A 424 -8.20 -27.35 2.78
C ASP A 424 -9.63 -27.26 3.36
N GLU A 425 -10.22 -28.40 3.69
CA GLU A 425 -11.62 -28.48 4.14
C GLU A 425 -11.92 -27.70 5.42
N LEU A 426 -10.90 -27.41 6.22
CA LEU A 426 -11.01 -26.62 7.45
C LEU A 426 -10.55 -25.17 7.27
N GLY A 427 -9.96 -24.82 6.10
CA GLY A 427 -9.46 -23.48 5.84
C GLY A 427 -8.13 -23.14 6.52
N PHE A 428 -7.33 -24.18 6.85
CA PHE A 428 -6.06 -24.02 7.54
C PHE A 428 -4.92 -23.74 6.56
N ASN A 429 -4.78 -24.52 5.50
CA ASN A 429 -3.71 -24.34 4.51
C ASN A 429 -4.28 -24.00 3.13
N ALA A 430 -3.62 -23.10 2.42
CA ALA A 430 -3.80 -22.97 0.98
C ALA A 430 -3.24 -24.24 0.30
N VAL A 431 -4.06 -24.92 -0.51
CA VAL A 431 -3.71 -26.24 -1.12
C VAL A 431 -3.76 -26.25 -2.63
N GLU A 432 -4.47 -25.32 -3.26
CA GLU A 432 -4.58 -25.21 -4.71
C GLU A 432 -4.22 -23.80 -5.16
N ASP A 433 -3.44 -23.67 -6.26
CA ASP A 433 -3.02 -22.38 -6.83
C ASP A 433 -2.53 -21.40 -5.74
N VAL A 434 -1.60 -21.85 -4.90
CA VAL A 434 -1.08 -21.06 -3.78
C VAL A 434 -0.38 -19.81 -4.30
N VAL A 435 -0.77 -18.65 -3.78
CA VAL A 435 -0.27 -17.33 -4.17
C VAL A 435 0.50 -16.72 -3.02
N HIS A 436 1.81 -16.59 -3.16
CA HIS A 436 2.63 -15.86 -2.19
C HIS A 436 2.54 -14.34 -2.39
N VAL A 437 2.76 -13.55 -1.35
CA VAL A 437 2.78 -12.07 -1.42
C VAL A 437 3.69 -11.57 -2.54
N HIS A 438 4.85 -12.18 -2.75
CA HIS A 438 5.75 -11.80 -3.85
C HIS A 438 5.19 -12.13 -5.24
N ASP A 439 4.35 -13.16 -5.38
CA ASP A 439 3.67 -13.47 -6.65
C ASP A 439 2.60 -12.42 -6.97
N LEU A 440 1.89 -11.96 -5.93
CA LEU A 440 1.00 -10.81 -6.05
C LEU A 440 1.77 -9.59 -6.56
N HIS A 441 2.87 -9.20 -5.90
CA HIS A 441 3.70 -8.06 -6.32
C HIS A 441 4.21 -8.20 -7.75
N ALA A 442 4.69 -9.39 -8.16
CA ALA A 442 5.13 -9.64 -9.52
C ALA A 442 4.00 -9.46 -10.54
N THR A 443 2.78 -9.90 -10.20
CA THR A 443 1.57 -9.76 -11.03
C THR A 443 1.15 -8.30 -11.16
N LEU A 444 1.15 -7.56 -10.07
CA LEU A 444 0.80 -6.14 -10.06
C LEU A 444 1.79 -5.31 -10.91
N LEU A 445 3.10 -5.56 -10.76
CA LEU A 445 4.12 -4.92 -11.60
C LEU A 445 3.96 -5.31 -13.07
N HIS A 446 3.60 -6.55 -13.37
CA HIS A 446 3.31 -6.98 -14.73
C HIS A 446 2.12 -6.23 -15.35
N LEU A 447 1.05 -6.03 -14.61
CA LEU A 447 -0.11 -5.24 -15.05
C LEU A 447 0.25 -3.77 -15.32
N LEU A 448 1.18 -3.20 -14.55
CA LEU A 448 1.74 -1.86 -14.76
C LEU A 448 2.73 -1.78 -15.95
N GLY A 449 3.02 -2.91 -16.62
CA GLY A 449 3.94 -2.97 -17.76
C GLY A 449 5.41 -3.20 -17.38
N PHE A 450 5.69 -3.73 -16.19
CA PHE A 450 7.05 -4.02 -15.76
C PHE A 450 7.38 -5.51 -15.75
N GLU A 451 8.56 -5.83 -16.27
CA GLU A 451 9.26 -7.05 -15.89
C GLU A 451 9.83 -6.83 -14.48
N HIS A 452 9.20 -7.46 -13.47
CA HIS A 452 9.50 -7.21 -12.06
C HIS A 452 10.97 -7.49 -11.68
N THR A 453 11.67 -8.31 -12.47
CA THR A 453 13.10 -8.61 -12.29
C THR A 453 14.02 -7.51 -12.81
N LYS A 454 13.51 -6.61 -13.67
CA LYS A 454 14.26 -5.52 -14.30
C LYS A 454 13.99 -4.16 -13.68
N LEU A 455 12.86 -3.98 -12.97
CA LEU A 455 12.59 -2.75 -12.23
C LEU A 455 13.41 -2.77 -10.94
N THR A 456 14.63 -2.23 -11.01
CA THR A 456 15.61 -2.26 -9.92
C THR A 456 16.10 -0.87 -9.56
N TYR A 457 16.60 -0.75 -8.34
CA TYR A 457 17.31 0.43 -7.85
C TYR A 457 18.61 0.01 -7.16
N ARG A 458 19.72 0.66 -7.57
CA ARG A 458 21.06 0.39 -7.00
C ARG A 458 21.23 1.08 -5.67
N PHE A 459 21.35 0.31 -4.60
CA PHE A 459 21.58 0.84 -3.27
C PHE A 459 22.65 0.01 -2.54
N GLN A 460 23.65 0.66 -1.96
CA GLN A 460 24.76 0.02 -1.22
C GLN A 460 25.39 -1.18 -1.96
N GLY A 461 25.58 -1.05 -3.28
CA GLY A 461 26.26 -2.06 -4.09
C GLY A 461 25.38 -3.21 -4.59
N ARG A 462 24.09 -3.29 -4.18
CA ARG A 462 23.11 -4.28 -4.65
C ARG A 462 22.02 -3.62 -5.46
N ASP A 463 21.52 -4.32 -6.51
CA ASP A 463 20.32 -3.95 -7.23
C ASP A 463 19.10 -4.55 -6.53
N PHE A 464 18.28 -3.70 -5.91
CA PHE A 464 17.07 -4.08 -5.20
C PHE A 464 15.86 -4.00 -6.12
N ARG A 465 14.87 -4.84 -5.86
CA ARG A 465 13.55 -4.84 -6.50
C ARG A 465 12.46 -5.16 -5.48
N LEU A 466 11.20 -4.81 -5.77
CA LEU A 466 10.07 -5.04 -4.87
C LEU A 466 9.92 -6.52 -4.48
N THR A 467 10.09 -7.43 -5.45
CA THR A 467 9.91 -8.88 -5.24
C THR A 467 11.13 -9.58 -4.63
N ASP A 468 12.16 -8.84 -4.26
CA ASP A 468 13.47 -9.34 -3.81
C ASP A 468 14.01 -10.45 -4.76
N VAL A 469 14.17 -11.71 -4.30
CA VAL A 469 14.62 -12.84 -5.13
C VAL A 469 13.47 -13.76 -5.59
N HIS A 470 12.22 -13.41 -5.26
CA HIS A 470 11.02 -14.20 -5.44
C HIS A 470 10.10 -13.62 -6.51
N GLY A 471 8.88 -14.16 -6.61
CA GLY A 471 7.76 -13.66 -7.38
C GLY A 471 7.59 -14.34 -8.74
N ASN A 472 6.39 -14.85 -8.96
CA ASN A 472 5.92 -15.39 -10.23
C ASN A 472 4.63 -14.69 -10.64
N VAL A 473 4.50 -14.32 -11.91
CA VAL A 473 3.26 -13.71 -12.42
C VAL A 473 2.15 -14.76 -12.44
N ILE A 474 1.03 -14.45 -11.78
CA ILE A 474 -0.14 -15.32 -11.64
C ILE A 474 -0.96 -15.27 -12.95
N ARG A 475 -0.55 -16.02 -13.97
CA ARG A 475 -1.17 -16.00 -15.30
C ARG A 475 -2.67 -16.35 -15.29
N LYS A 476 -3.12 -17.22 -14.38
CA LYS A 476 -4.53 -17.60 -14.25
C LYS A 476 -5.45 -16.45 -13.87
N LEU A 477 -4.91 -15.43 -13.18
CA LEU A 477 -5.62 -14.25 -12.73
C LEU A 477 -5.81 -13.20 -13.83
N LEU A 478 -5.01 -13.26 -14.90
CA LEU A 478 -4.99 -12.26 -15.97
C LEU A 478 -6.03 -12.56 -17.05
N ALA A 479 -6.68 -11.47 -17.56
CA ALA A 479 -7.67 -11.51 -18.65
C ALA A 479 -7.02 -11.64 -20.03
#